data_8c5755729271a77415afe3c2d99065e9
#
_entry.id   8c5755729271a77415afe3c2d99065e9
#
_cell.length_a   1.000
_cell.length_b   1.000
_cell.length_c   1.000
_cell.angle_alpha   90.00
_cell.angle_beta   90.00
_cell.angle_gamma   90.00
#
_symmetry.space_group_name_H-M   'P 1'
#
loop_
_entity.id
_entity.type
_entity.pdbx_description
1 polymer ?
#
loop_
_entity_poly.entity_id
_entity_poly.type
_entity_poly.pdbx_seq_one_letter_code
_entity_poly.pdbx_strand_id
1 'polypeptide(L)'
;MSNPIHPNPKRVIYGESNYAAIVAKNGYFVDKTAYLAKLEEVSNPVFLRPRRFGKSLFCSLLRYYYDHNYADRFGELFGHTQIGRQPTPNHSKYIVLFLNFSVIDVGTTMAAIEHSFKNHCNSAIAFLRTNYPQLLGAMPTIVPEDVVADNLQKVLNFIISNHLPPLYIIIDEYDNFANQLITSNQDQLYRELTAADGFLKTFFKALKAGREIAAIANIFITGVLPITIDELASTFNVGTFLTLEPGFEAMLGFTQAEVDQLLDDIYHDYAFDPSTRNEVNALIKNNYDGYHFVDPRSEPLYNPTILIYFLRYFTTYRTYPKRLIDLNLKIDLAWVRRVTASNPQLTEAVVDQLALHNRISYDDVFLIEKFDMSQFFQPSFFPISFFYLGMLTKEDDFHLCLPNLTMRQMFVEYFNEIHRIDVSTRYAEMMQRFVNQPNLEQLFAGYWREYISQLPEAIFQQVNENFYRTTFFELCSRYLSRWFTWNVERSYPQGKSDLEFVGKYHEQYAGLRWVIEFKYVSNSRVQREKIKIAEFALPAEDTEQIQGYAEGLRQEYPAAQIQLFVIYCFGNQGFRVFAV
;
A
#
# COMPACT_ATOMS: atom_id res chain seq x y z
N MET A 1 -11.21 -36.50 -4.70
CA MET A 1 -11.16 -36.69 -3.22
C MET A 1 -10.29 -35.56 -2.70
N SER A 2 -10.85 -34.66 -1.89
CA SER A 2 -10.08 -33.57 -1.26
C SER A 2 -9.10 -34.16 -0.26
N ASN A 3 -7.84 -33.79 -0.34
CA ASN A 3 -6.84 -34.13 0.67
C ASN A 3 -7.33 -33.64 2.05
N PRO A 4 -7.09 -34.38 3.14
CA PRO A 4 -7.44 -33.90 4.47
C PRO A 4 -6.62 -32.63 4.79
N ILE A 5 -7.28 -31.64 5.43
CA ILE A 5 -6.61 -30.46 5.96
C ILE A 5 -5.51 -30.92 6.94
N HIS A 6 -4.35 -30.29 6.89
CA HIS A 6 -3.26 -30.55 7.84
C HIS A 6 -3.79 -30.45 9.29
N PRO A 7 -3.46 -31.37 10.21
CA PRO A 7 -4.04 -31.39 11.57
C PRO A 7 -3.78 -30.12 12.39
N ASN A 8 -2.74 -29.35 12.04
CA ASN A 8 -2.42 -28.05 12.65
C ASN A 8 -1.88 -27.07 11.58
N PRO A 9 -2.76 -26.57 10.69
CA PRO A 9 -2.32 -25.65 9.63
C PRO A 9 -1.80 -24.34 10.23
N LYS A 10 -0.83 -23.73 9.59
CA LYS A 10 -0.44 -22.36 9.94
C LYS A 10 -1.62 -21.42 9.74
N ARG A 11 -1.64 -20.32 10.49
CA ARG A 11 -2.73 -19.36 10.47
C ARG A 11 -2.38 -18.13 9.66
N VAL A 12 -3.29 -17.67 8.83
CA VAL A 12 -3.20 -16.35 8.23
C VAL A 12 -3.68 -15.31 9.25
N ILE A 13 -2.74 -14.57 9.83
CA ILE A 13 -3.01 -13.61 10.91
C ILE A 13 -3.03 -12.20 10.32
N TYR A 14 -4.20 -11.56 10.38
CA TYR A 14 -4.40 -10.20 9.89
C TYR A 14 -4.37 -9.20 11.05
N GLY A 15 -3.69 -8.07 10.85
CA GLY A 15 -3.67 -6.95 11.81
C GLY A 15 -2.75 -7.16 13.02
N GLU A 16 -1.87 -8.18 13.00
CA GLU A 16 -0.88 -8.40 14.06
C GLU A 16 0.45 -7.73 13.68
N SER A 17 0.95 -6.88 14.55
CA SER A 17 2.25 -6.22 14.39
C SER A 17 3.32 -6.72 15.37
N ASN A 18 2.98 -7.68 16.25
CA ASN A 18 3.92 -8.28 17.18
C ASN A 18 4.46 -9.58 16.61
N TYR A 19 5.76 -9.61 16.30
CA TYR A 19 6.43 -10.77 15.71
C TYR A 19 6.33 -12.02 16.60
N ALA A 20 6.59 -11.91 17.91
CA ALA A 20 6.51 -13.05 18.82
C ALA A 20 5.06 -13.60 18.93
N ALA A 21 4.04 -12.75 18.81
CA ALA A 21 2.66 -13.19 18.77
C ALA A 21 2.34 -13.99 17.49
N ILE A 22 2.92 -13.61 16.35
CA ILE A 22 2.78 -14.39 15.10
C ILE A 22 3.40 -15.77 15.28
N VAL A 23 4.62 -15.87 15.82
CA VAL A 23 5.31 -17.14 16.08
C VAL A 23 4.48 -17.99 17.06
N ALA A 24 4.08 -17.44 18.18
CA ALA A 24 3.31 -18.16 19.21
C ALA A 24 1.95 -18.69 18.72
N LYS A 25 1.32 -18.00 17.76
CA LYS A 25 0.05 -18.39 17.15
C LYS A 25 0.21 -19.34 15.97
N ASN A 26 1.42 -19.82 15.68
CA ASN A 26 1.76 -20.60 14.47
C ASN A 26 1.28 -19.89 13.20
N GLY A 27 1.63 -18.59 13.06
CA GLY A 27 1.22 -17.76 11.94
C GLY A 27 2.13 -17.93 10.72
N TYR A 28 1.60 -17.71 9.52
CA TYR A 28 2.45 -17.51 8.34
C TYR A 28 3.26 -16.22 8.52
N PHE A 29 4.51 -16.30 8.19
CA PHE A 29 5.45 -15.18 8.23
C PHE A 29 6.32 -15.21 6.98
N VAL A 30 6.33 -14.14 6.22
CA VAL A 30 7.25 -13.94 5.09
C VAL A 30 8.57 -13.44 5.64
N ASP A 31 9.62 -14.22 5.46
CA ASP A 31 10.91 -14.01 6.12
C ASP A 31 11.73 -12.90 5.47
N LYS A 32 11.79 -11.75 6.15
CA LYS A 32 12.60 -10.58 5.79
C LYS A 32 13.88 -10.46 6.63
N THR A 33 14.21 -11.46 7.42
CA THR A 33 15.33 -11.38 8.37
C THR A 33 16.70 -11.27 7.74
N ALA A 34 16.85 -11.61 6.45
CA ALA A 34 18.09 -11.40 5.70
C ALA A 34 18.55 -9.91 5.70
N TYR A 35 17.59 -8.98 5.80
CA TYR A 35 17.90 -7.55 5.84
C TYR A 35 18.53 -7.08 7.15
N LEU A 36 18.47 -7.87 8.23
CA LEU A 36 19.09 -7.51 9.52
C LEU A 36 20.60 -7.35 9.39
N ALA A 37 21.27 -8.30 8.73
CA ALA A 37 22.71 -8.21 8.50
C ALA A 37 23.08 -6.95 7.66
N LYS A 38 22.30 -6.64 6.62
CA LYS A 38 22.51 -5.43 5.80
C LYS A 38 22.30 -4.14 6.61
N LEU A 39 21.30 -4.12 7.50
CA LEU A 39 21.03 -2.96 8.36
C LEU A 39 22.13 -2.70 9.37
N GLU A 40 22.87 -3.72 9.81
CA GLU A 40 24.00 -3.56 10.71
C GLU A 40 25.18 -2.81 10.09
N GLU A 41 25.28 -2.81 8.75
CA GLU A 41 26.28 -2.05 8.01
C GLU A 41 25.93 -0.55 7.88
N VAL A 42 24.70 -0.17 8.26
CA VAL A 42 24.18 1.18 8.10
C VAL A 42 24.06 1.90 9.44
N SER A 43 24.60 3.10 9.51
CA SER A 43 24.46 3.98 10.69
C SER A 43 23.13 4.73 10.65
N ASN A 44 22.35 4.58 11.73
CA ASN A 44 21.09 5.27 11.95
C ASN A 44 20.13 5.18 10.74
N PRO A 45 19.74 3.96 10.30
CA PRO A 45 18.88 3.78 9.15
C PRO A 45 17.50 4.41 9.33
N VAL A 46 17.09 5.17 8.33
CA VAL A 46 15.75 5.74 8.18
C VAL A 46 15.07 5.08 6.99
N PHE A 47 13.95 4.39 7.23
CA PHE A 47 13.25 3.66 6.18
C PHE A 47 11.77 3.99 6.15
N LEU A 48 11.33 4.61 5.07
CA LEU A 48 9.95 5.03 4.86
C LEU A 48 9.26 4.09 3.88
N ARG A 49 8.02 3.75 4.18
CA ARG A 49 7.11 3.04 3.27
C ARG A 49 5.68 3.49 3.55
N PRO A 50 4.81 3.39 2.58
CA PRO A 50 3.39 3.63 2.79
C PRO A 50 2.84 2.84 3.98
N ARG A 51 1.70 3.27 4.49
CA ARG A 51 0.99 2.49 5.51
C ARG A 51 0.76 1.06 5.03
N ARG A 52 0.77 0.09 5.96
CA ARG A 52 0.44 -1.33 5.71
C ARG A 52 1.48 -2.14 4.93
N PHE A 53 2.68 -1.60 4.78
CA PHE A 53 3.82 -2.35 4.24
C PHE A 53 4.58 -3.19 5.28
N GLY A 54 4.10 -3.27 6.53
CA GLY A 54 4.71 -4.13 7.55
C GLY A 54 5.77 -3.45 8.42
N LYS A 55 5.86 -2.10 8.42
CA LYS A 55 6.84 -1.32 9.22
C LYS A 55 6.86 -1.70 10.69
N SER A 56 5.71 -1.64 11.37
CA SER A 56 5.60 -1.93 12.80
C SER A 56 5.92 -3.39 13.14
N LEU A 57 5.59 -4.34 12.25
CA LEU A 57 5.99 -5.73 12.40
C LEU A 57 7.51 -5.87 12.31
N PHE A 58 8.14 -5.17 11.37
CA PHE A 58 9.58 -5.17 11.23
C PHE A 58 10.29 -4.50 12.44
N CYS A 59 9.74 -3.41 12.98
CA CYS A 59 10.20 -2.82 14.24
C CYS A 59 10.10 -3.82 15.40
N SER A 60 9.02 -4.57 15.49
CA SER A 60 8.85 -5.66 16.47
C SER A 60 9.90 -6.77 16.27
N LEU A 61 10.17 -7.16 15.03
CA LEU A 61 11.20 -8.14 14.71
C LEU A 61 12.59 -7.66 15.12
N LEU A 62 12.97 -6.41 14.81
CA LEU A 62 14.23 -5.79 15.25
C LEU A 62 14.35 -5.82 16.77
N ARG A 63 13.27 -5.46 17.49
CA ARG A 63 13.23 -5.49 18.93
C ARG A 63 13.56 -6.87 19.47
N TYR A 64 12.89 -7.91 19.02
CA TYR A 64 13.14 -9.27 19.51
C TYR A 64 14.51 -9.83 19.12
N TYR A 65 15.05 -9.38 17.98
CA TYR A 65 16.34 -9.82 17.50
C TYR A 65 17.51 -9.23 18.31
N TYR A 66 17.44 -7.94 18.63
CA TYR A 66 18.54 -7.21 19.28
C TYR A 66 18.47 -7.21 20.80
N ASP A 67 17.29 -7.42 21.39
CA ASP A 67 17.05 -7.27 22.81
C ASP A 67 17.67 -8.41 23.62
N HIS A 68 18.55 -8.03 24.56
CA HIS A 68 19.22 -8.95 25.49
C HIS A 68 18.24 -9.86 26.25
N ASN A 69 17.05 -9.40 26.58
CA ASN A 69 16.06 -10.16 27.33
C ASN A 69 15.49 -11.37 26.58
N TYR A 70 15.71 -11.47 25.26
CA TYR A 70 15.20 -12.57 24.45
C TYR A 70 16.28 -13.57 24.02
N ALA A 71 17.49 -13.49 24.59
CA ALA A 71 18.60 -14.40 24.29
C ALA A 71 18.20 -15.87 24.47
N ASP A 72 17.54 -16.23 25.58
CA ASP A 72 17.09 -17.59 25.88
C ASP A 72 15.95 -18.08 24.96
N ARG A 73 15.24 -17.17 24.33
CA ARG A 73 14.14 -17.45 23.40
C ARG A 73 14.53 -17.30 21.94
N PHE A 74 15.80 -17.06 21.66
CA PHE A 74 16.27 -16.82 20.29
C PHE A 74 15.95 -17.98 19.35
N GLY A 75 16.18 -19.23 19.79
CA GLY A 75 15.87 -20.43 19.01
C GLY A 75 14.38 -20.59 18.72
N GLU A 76 13.50 -20.26 19.69
CA GLU A 76 12.04 -20.27 19.50
C GLU A 76 11.60 -19.23 18.47
N LEU A 77 12.12 -18.01 18.59
CA LEU A 77 11.68 -16.87 17.77
C LEU A 77 12.29 -16.90 16.37
N PHE A 78 13.56 -17.24 16.23
CA PHE A 78 14.30 -17.09 14.98
C PHE A 78 14.80 -18.40 14.36
N GLY A 79 14.75 -19.53 15.06
CA GLY A 79 15.32 -20.80 14.58
C GLY A 79 14.80 -21.28 13.22
N HIS A 80 13.60 -20.83 12.83
CA HIS A 80 12.98 -21.14 11.55
C HIS A 80 13.30 -20.11 10.43
N THR A 81 13.96 -19.00 10.74
CA THR A 81 14.25 -17.90 9.82
C THR A 81 15.65 -18.00 9.21
N GLN A 82 15.91 -17.23 8.15
CA GLN A 82 17.21 -17.17 7.51
C GLN A 82 18.30 -16.67 8.47
N ILE A 83 18.02 -15.58 9.20
CA ILE A 83 18.98 -15.03 10.17
C ILE A 83 19.20 -15.95 11.36
N GLY A 84 18.21 -16.75 11.74
CA GLY A 84 18.32 -17.71 12.82
C GLY A 84 19.30 -18.86 12.52
N ARG A 85 19.50 -19.18 11.23
CA ARG A 85 20.48 -20.18 10.77
C ARG A 85 21.92 -19.64 10.79
N GLN A 86 22.09 -18.34 10.59
CA GLN A 86 23.37 -17.64 10.60
C GLN A 86 23.22 -16.27 11.30
N PRO A 87 23.05 -16.26 12.64
CA PRO A 87 22.85 -15.02 13.37
C PRO A 87 24.11 -14.15 13.34
N THR A 88 23.89 -12.83 13.28
CA THR A 88 25.00 -11.90 13.38
C THR A 88 25.58 -11.87 14.82
N PRO A 89 26.81 -11.39 15.00
CA PRO A 89 27.38 -11.23 16.34
C PRO A 89 26.57 -10.27 17.25
N ASN A 90 25.65 -9.49 16.68
CA ASN A 90 24.89 -8.45 17.38
C ASN A 90 23.53 -8.90 17.92
N HIS A 91 23.08 -10.14 17.64
CA HIS A 91 21.82 -10.63 18.17
C HIS A 91 21.82 -10.67 19.71
N SER A 92 20.72 -10.30 20.30
CA SER A 92 20.49 -10.35 21.76
C SER A 92 21.55 -9.63 22.60
N LYS A 93 22.14 -8.53 22.09
CA LYS A 93 23.25 -7.84 22.76
C LYS A 93 22.92 -6.47 23.33
N TYR A 94 21.75 -5.92 23.02
CA TYR A 94 21.46 -4.53 23.35
C TYR A 94 20.34 -4.39 24.37
N ILE A 95 20.33 -3.25 25.05
CA ILE A 95 19.16 -2.75 25.75
C ILE A 95 18.31 -2.04 24.70
N VAL A 96 17.07 -2.48 24.45
CA VAL A 96 16.23 -1.91 23.39
C VAL A 96 15.27 -0.87 23.96
N LEU A 97 15.36 0.36 23.47
CA LEU A 97 14.37 1.40 23.70
C LEU A 97 13.45 1.50 22.48
N PHE A 98 12.20 1.10 22.65
CA PHE A 98 11.19 1.17 21.60
C PHE A 98 10.25 2.35 21.84
N LEU A 99 10.15 3.24 20.86
CA LEU A 99 9.30 4.42 20.87
C LEU A 99 8.31 4.33 19.69
N ASN A 100 7.02 4.34 19.98
CA ASN A 100 5.99 4.40 18.94
C ASN A 100 5.28 5.75 19.02
N PHE A 101 5.50 6.59 18.03
CA PHE A 101 4.93 7.94 18.03
C PHE A 101 3.45 7.98 17.57
N SER A 102 2.86 6.84 17.20
CA SER A 102 1.43 6.79 16.89
C SER A 102 0.52 7.08 18.08
N VAL A 103 1.04 6.91 19.29
CA VAL A 103 0.29 7.14 20.54
C VAL A 103 0.40 8.58 21.07
N ILE A 104 1.20 9.44 20.42
CA ILE A 104 1.32 10.84 20.80
C ILE A 104 0.07 11.59 20.34
N ASP A 105 -0.67 12.11 21.30
CA ASP A 105 -1.85 12.93 21.03
C ASP A 105 -1.44 14.36 20.64
N VAL A 106 -2.05 14.87 19.57
CA VAL A 106 -1.68 16.15 18.99
C VAL A 106 -2.37 17.33 19.71
N GLY A 107 -3.48 17.12 20.38
CA GLY A 107 -4.21 18.20 21.05
C GLY A 107 -4.44 19.43 20.16
N THR A 108 -4.68 20.58 20.77
CA THR A 108 -4.91 21.87 20.07
C THR A 108 -3.84 22.94 20.36
N THR A 109 -2.81 22.61 21.13
CA THR A 109 -1.74 23.54 21.51
C THR A 109 -0.38 22.84 21.54
N MET A 110 0.70 23.59 21.31
CA MET A 110 2.06 23.07 21.40
C MET A 110 2.35 22.47 22.78
N ALA A 111 1.89 23.09 23.86
CA ALA A 111 2.06 22.58 25.21
C ALA A 111 1.41 21.19 25.38
N ALA A 112 0.25 20.95 24.78
CA ALA A 112 -0.41 19.64 24.83
C ALA A 112 0.38 18.57 24.06
N ILE A 113 0.92 18.91 22.88
CA ILE A 113 1.76 18.02 22.07
C ILE A 113 3.03 17.66 22.82
N GLU A 114 3.72 18.67 23.35
CA GLU A 114 4.95 18.48 24.14
C GLU A 114 4.70 17.64 25.39
N HIS A 115 3.61 17.89 26.09
CA HIS A 115 3.21 17.09 27.26
C HIS A 115 2.96 15.62 26.88
N SER A 116 2.21 15.36 25.83
CA SER A 116 1.96 14.00 25.32
C SER A 116 3.27 13.31 24.91
N PHE A 117 4.14 14.01 24.19
CA PHE A 117 5.47 13.51 23.83
C PHE A 117 6.33 13.17 25.05
N LYS A 118 6.42 14.08 26.05
CA LYS A 118 7.13 13.85 27.29
C LYS A 118 6.61 12.63 28.04
N ASN A 119 5.30 12.54 28.21
CA ASN A 119 4.66 11.42 28.90
C ASN A 119 4.97 10.09 28.21
N HIS A 120 4.86 10.03 26.89
CA HIS A 120 5.13 8.80 26.15
C HIS A 120 6.62 8.40 26.23
N CYS A 121 7.53 9.30 25.89
CA CYS A 121 8.97 9.01 25.87
C CYS A 121 9.53 8.74 27.26
N ASN A 122 9.19 9.57 28.26
CA ASN A 122 9.67 9.37 29.62
C ASN A 122 9.12 8.09 30.27
N SER A 123 7.87 7.71 29.96
CA SER A 123 7.31 6.41 30.38
C SER A 123 8.09 5.24 29.77
N ALA A 124 8.44 5.31 28.48
CA ALA A 124 9.24 4.28 27.83
C ALA A 124 10.66 4.19 28.42
N ILE A 125 11.29 5.34 28.70
CA ILE A 125 12.60 5.40 29.35
C ILE A 125 12.53 4.86 30.80
N ALA A 126 11.51 5.23 31.55
CA ALA A 126 11.31 4.72 32.92
C ALA A 126 11.08 3.20 32.94
N PHE A 127 10.37 2.68 31.93
CA PHE A 127 10.09 1.26 31.79
C PHE A 127 11.36 0.41 31.61
N LEU A 128 12.45 0.98 31.07
CA LEU A 128 13.73 0.28 30.94
C LEU A 128 14.21 -0.27 32.29
N ARG A 129 14.00 0.45 33.39
CA ARG A 129 14.37 -0.01 34.77
C ARG A 129 13.65 -1.30 35.15
N THR A 130 12.37 -1.40 34.80
CA THR A 130 11.54 -2.58 35.10
C THR A 130 11.84 -3.72 34.12
N ASN A 131 12.10 -3.39 32.88
CA ASN A 131 12.34 -4.38 31.82
C ASN A 131 13.74 -5.00 31.92
N TYR A 132 14.73 -4.25 32.45
CA TYR A 132 16.12 -4.72 32.64
C TYR A 132 16.55 -4.57 34.08
N PRO A 133 15.89 -5.25 35.06
CA PRO A 133 16.13 -5.01 36.50
C PRO A 133 17.56 -5.32 36.94
N GLN A 134 18.24 -6.28 36.30
CA GLN A 134 19.61 -6.64 36.60
C GLN A 134 20.63 -5.62 36.06
N LEU A 135 20.34 -4.99 34.93
CA LEU A 135 21.24 -4.02 34.29
C LEU A 135 20.94 -2.58 34.73
N LEU A 136 19.65 -2.21 34.75
CA LEU A 136 19.20 -0.84 34.95
C LEU A 136 18.42 -0.62 36.25
N GLY A 137 18.37 -1.61 37.15
CA GLY A 137 17.63 -1.50 38.42
C GLY A 137 18.09 -0.35 39.32
N ALA A 138 19.39 -0.02 39.27
CA ALA A 138 20.01 1.07 40.03
C ALA A 138 20.10 2.41 39.26
N MET A 139 19.55 2.51 38.06
CA MET A 139 19.59 3.75 37.28
C MET A 139 18.85 4.89 38.00
N PRO A 140 19.23 6.17 37.77
CA PRO A 140 18.53 7.31 38.33
C PRO A 140 17.03 7.30 38.03
N THR A 141 16.24 7.85 38.94
CA THR A 141 14.79 7.97 38.72
C THR A 141 14.50 8.91 37.55
N ILE A 142 13.65 8.45 36.68
CA ILE A 142 13.12 9.22 35.54
C ILE A 142 11.95 10.06 36.04
N VAL A 143 12.03 11.36 35.85
CA VAL A 143 10.98 12.31 36.22
C VAL A 143 10.10 12.55 35.00
N PRO A 144 8.81 12.23 35.05
CA PRO A 144 7.92 12.32 33.87
C PRO A 144 7.81 13.73 33.27
N GLU A 145 7.94 14.77 34.13
CA GLU A 145 7.80 16.19 33.76
C GLU A 145 9.07 16.78 33.16
N ASP A 146 10.23 16.13 33.37
CA ASP A 146 11.49 16.58 32.80
C ASP A 146 11.51 16.52 31.27
N VAL A 147 12.40 17.30 30.68
CA VAL A 147 12.69 17.23 29.25
C VAL A 147 13.19 15.82 28.92
N VAL A 148 12.66 15.22 27.84
CA VAL A 148 13.00 13.84 27.43
C VAL A 148 14.51 13.67 27.24
N ALA A 149 15.18 14.68 26.67
CA ALA A 149 16.63 14.67 26.46
C ALA A 149 17.41 14.53 27.78
N ASP A 150 16.98 15.20 28.87
CA ASP A 150 17.64 15.14 30.14
C ASP A 150 17.49 13.76 30.81
N ASN A 151 16.29 13.19 30.73
CA ASN A 151 16.04 11.84 31.22
C ASN A 151 16.81 10.79 30.41
N LEU A 152 16.86 10.94 29.09
CA LEU A 152 17.67 10.07 28.23
C LEU A 152 19.15 10.18 28.58
N GLN A 153 19.67 11.40 28.81
CA GLN A 153 21.05 11.61 29.18
C GLN A 153 21.42 10.94 30.52
N LYS A 154 20.48 10.91 31.50
CA LYS A 154 20.68 10.17 32.77
C LYS A 154 20.92 8.68 32.49
N VAL A 155 20.15 8.07 31.58
CA VAL A 155 20.30 6.65 31.21
C VAL A 155 21.62 6.42 30.47
N LEU A 156 21.95 7.28 29.48
CA LEU A 156 23.18 7.17 28.71
C LEU A 156 24.42 7.26 29.60
N ASN A 157 24.45 8.22 30.53
CA ASN A 157 25.54 8.37 31.49
C ASN A 157 25.65 7.14 32.41
N PHE A 158 24.50 6.57 32.82
CA PHE A 158 24.49 5.37 33.65
C PHE A 158 25.04 4.16 32.89
N ILE A 159 24.68 3.98 31.64
CA ILE A 159 25.18 2.91 30.75
C ILE A 159 26.70 2.99 30.61
N ILE A 160 27.24 4.16 30.29
CA ILE A 160 28.68 4.37 30.12
C ILE A 160 29.44 4.15 31.44
N SER A 161 28.96 4.76 32.53
CA SER A 161 29.64 4.68 33.84
C SER A 161 29.69 3.26 34.42
N ASN A 162 28.77 2.40 34.04
CA ASN A 162 28.68 1.02 34.52
C ASN A 162 29.09 -0.01 33.45
N HIS A 163 29.61 0.42 32.29
CA HIS A 163 30.03 -0.46 31.17
C HIS A 163 28.95 -1.45 30.74
N LEU A 164 27.69 -0.99 30.68
CA LEU A 164 26.55 -1.79 30.33
C LEU A 164 26.41 -1.94 28.79
N PRO A 165 25.65 -2.93 28.29
CA PRO A 165 25.28 -2.99 26.89
C PRO A 165 24.66 -1.67 26.41
N PRO A 166 25.05 -1.15 25.22
CA PRO A 166 24.52 0.11 24.74
C PRO A 166 23.04 -0.02 24.33
N LEU A 167 22.36 1.11 24.18
CA LEU A 167 20.99 1.15 23.67
C LEU A 167 20.96 0.84 22.16
N TYR A 168 19.98 0.06 21.73
CA TYR A 168 19.46 0.08 20.37
C TYR A 168 18.09 0.76 20.39
N ILE A 169 17.94 1.87 19.65
CA ILE A 169 16.71 2.66 19.67
C ILE A 169 15.90 2.38 18.40
N ILE A 170 14.61 2.13 18.58
CA ILE A 170 13.67 1.93 17.50
C ILE A 170 12.56 2.98 17.63
N ILE A 171 12.38 3.80 16.58
CA ILE A 171 11.32 4.81 16.51
C ILE A 171 10.38 4.44 15.39
N ASP A 172 9.16 4.00 15.76
CA ASP A 172 8.09 3.68 14.82
C ASP A 172 7.14 4.86 14.66
N GLU A 173 6.63 5.07 13.43
CA GLU A 173 5.70 6.14 13.06
C GLU A 173 6.16 7.55 13.51
N TYR A 174 7.45 7.86 13.27
CA TYR A 174 8.06 9.11 13.72
C TYR A 174 7.33 10.38 13.23
N ASP A 175 6.65 10.28 12.09
CA ASP A 175 5.93 11.37 11.42
C ASP A 175 4.43 11.44 11.78
N ASN A 176 3.93 10.54 12.62
CA ASN A 176 2.49 10.41 12.86
C ASN A 176 1.83 11.68 13.44
N PHE A 177 2.46 12.33 14.41
CA PHE A 177 1.90 13.55 14.98
C PHE A 177 1.95 14.72 13.99
N ALA A 178 2.98 14.81 13.13
CA ALA A 178 3.03 15.76 12.03
C ALA A 178 1.88 15.48 11.04
N ASN A 179 1.66 14.22 10.72
CA ASN A 179 0.56 13.76 9.87
C ASN A 179 -0.81 14.15 10.44
N GLN A 180 -0.99 14.00 11.76
CA GLN A 180 -2.24 14.40 12.42
C GLN A 180 -2.47 15.93 12.35
N LEU A 181 -1.44 16.74 12.59
CA LEU A 181 -1.51 18.21 12.48
C LEU A 181 -1.91 18.65 11.07
N ILE A 182 -1.29 18.05 10.06
CA ILE A 182 -1.60 18.34 8.66
C ILE A 182 -3.05 17.97 8.34
N THR A 183 -3.50 16.76 8.70
CA THR A 183 -4.85 16.29 8.37
C THR A 183 -5.95 17.03 9.12
N SER A 184 -5.64 17.61 10.29
CA SER A 184 -6.57 18.41 11.10
C SER A 184 -6.56 19.93 10.83
N ASN A 185 -5.86 20.39 9.78
CA ASN A 185 -5.73 21.81 9.42
C ASN A 185 -4.98 22.67 10.47
N GLN A 186 -4.04 22.08 11.22
CA GLN A 186 -3.29 22.77 12.26
C GLN A 186 -1.89 23.19 11.77
N ASP A 187 -1.83 23.83 10.62
CA ASP A 187 -0.58 24.18 9.93
C ASP A 187 0.33 25.10 10.75
N GLN A 188 -0.23 25.96 11.58
CA GLN A 188 0.56 26.83 12.47
C GLN A 188 1.27 26.00 13.54
N LEU A 189 0.58 25.06 14.18
CA LEU A 189 1.20 24.17 15.18
C LEU A 189 2.29 23.30 14.58
N TYR A 190 2.13 22.86 13.33
CA TYR A 190 3.19 22.14 12.63
C TYR A 190 4.46 22.98 12.46
N ARG A 191 4.33 24.25 12.05
CA ARG A 191 5.47 25.17 11.90
C ARG A 191 6.16 25.46 13.25
N GLU A 192 5.37 25.59 14.32
CA GLU A 192 5.93 25.73 15.67
C GLU A 192 6.67 24.46 16.11
N LEU A 193 6.15 23.27 15.79
CA LEU A 193 6.75 21.98 16.10
C LEU A 193 8.13 21.81 15.45
N THR A 194 8.28 22.25 14.21
CA THR A 194 9.51 22.12 13.41
C THR A 194 10.47 23.30 13.57
N ALA A 195 10.08 24.31 14.34
CA ALA A 195 10.92 25.48 14.62
C ALA A 195 12.26 25.13 15.30
N ALA A 196 13.24 26.03 15.16
CA ALA A 196 14.64 25.78 15.49
C ALA A 196 14.94 25.33 16.94
N ASP A 197 14.10 25.70 17.89
CA ASP A 197 14.29 25.41 19.33
C ASP A 197 13.22 24.48 19.92
N GLY A 198 12.53 23.68 19.07
CA GLY A 198 11.48 22.74 19.47
C GLY A 198 12.00 21.55 20.29
N PHE A 199 11.11 20.96 21.10
CA PHE A 199 11.41 19.79 21.94
C PHE A 199 11.88 18.56 21.15
N LEU A 200 11.37 18.37 19.92
CA LEU A 200 11.81 17.30 19.02
C LEU A 200 13.28 17.46 18.64
N LYS A 201 13.69 18.67 18.27
CA LYS A 201 15.07 18.96 17.90
C LYS A 201 16.02 18.69 19.05
N THR A 202 15.62 19.04 20.27
CA THR A 202 16.37 18.76 21.51
C THR A 202 16.49 17.25 21.73
N PHE A 203 15.42 16.50 21.52
CA PHE A 203 15.43 15.03 21.59
C PHE A 203 16.40 14.40 20.58
N PHE A 204 16.33 14.79 19.30
CA PHE A 204 17.24 14.27 18.29
C PHE A 204 18.71 14.67 18.50
N LYS A 205 18.98 15.85 19.09
CA LYS A 205 20.33 16.24 19.53
C LYS A 205 20.87 15.27 20.60
N ALA A 206 20.04 14.89 21.58
CA ALA A 206 20.44 13.94 22.61
C ALA A 206 20.73 12.54 22.03
N LEU A 207 19.94 12.09 21.03
CA LEU A 207 20.22 10.85 20.32
C LEU A 207 21.57 10.89 19.60
N LYS A 208 21.88 11.99 18.91
CA LYS A 208 23.17 12.19 18.23
C LYS A 208 24.33 12.14 19.24
N ALA A 209 24.22 12.88 20.34
CA ALA A 209 25.24 12.87 21.37
C ALA A 209 25.45 11.47 21.97
N GLY A 210 24.38 10.71 22.18
CA GLY A 210 24.46 9.33 22.66
C GLY A 210 25.19 8.39 21.68
N ARG A 211 25.08 8.63 20.38
CA ARG A 211 25.85 7.90 19.35
C ARG A 211 27.33 8.25 19.43
N GLU A 212 27.67 9.53 19.56
CA GLU A 212 29.05 10.02 19.62
C GLU A 212 29.84 9.41 20.80
N ILE A 213 29.18 9.18 21.95
CA ILE A 213 29.78 8.56 23.11
C ILE A 213 29.63 7.03 23.16
N ALA A 214 29.11 6.40 22.09
CA ALA A 214 28.85 4.95 21.99
C ALA A 214 27.91 4.38 23.07
N ALA A 215 27.11 5.21 23.75
CA ALA A 215 26.03 4.76 24.64
C ALA A 215 24.80 4.28 23.88
N ILE A 216 24.67 4.67 22.61
CA ILE A 216 23.68 4.18 21.66
C ILE A 216 24.42 3.43 20.55
N ALA A 217 24.08 2.17 20.32
CA ALA A 217 24.69 1.32 19.30
C ALA A 217 24.17 1.64 17.89
N ASN A 218 22.86 1.81 17.72
CA ASN A 218 22.24 2.25 16.47
C ASN A 218 20.82 2.77 16.73
N ILE A 219 20.25 3.44 15.72
CA ILE A 219 18.90 4.00 15.77
C ILE A 219 18.19 3.62 14.48
N PHE A 220 17.09 2.87 14.57
CA PHE A 220 16.22 2.59 13.43
C PHE A 220 14.98 3.48 13.50
N ILE A 221 14.71 4.22 12.41
CA ILE A 221 13.58 5.14 12.33
C ILE A 221 12.70 4.72 11.17
N THR A 222 11.39 4.64 11.37
CA THR A 222 10.44 4.38 10.29
C THR A 222 9.18 5.23 10.39
N GLY A 223 8.58 5.51 9.24
CA GLY A 223 7.38 6.32 9.06
C GLY A 223 6.85 6.22 7.64
N VAL A 224 6.05 7.20 7.26
CA VAL A 224 5.42 7.29 5.92
C VAL A 224 6.04 8.41 5.11
N LEU A 225 6.04 9.63 5.64
CA LEU A 225 6.45 10.85 4.93
C LEU A 225 7.85 11.29 5.36
N PRO A 226 8.67 11.84 4.45
CA PRO A 226 10.00 12.38 4.78
C PRO A 226 9.95 13.74 5.52
N ILE A 227 8.76 14.27 5.81
CA ILE A 227 8.56 15.50 6.59
C ILE A 227 9.10 15.35 8.02
N THR A 228 9.45 16.44 8.66
CA THR A 228 10.04 16.52 10.01
C THR A 228 11.50 16.06 10.10
N ILE A 229 11.92 14.97 9.49
CA ILE A 229 13.34 14.58 9.52
C ILE A 229 14.17 15.61 8.76
N ASP A 230 13.72 16.08 7.62
CA ASP A 230 14.44 17.09 6.82
C ASP A 230 14.48 18.45 7.51
N GLU A 231 13.40 18.86 8.15
CA GLU A 231 13.36 20.07 8.96
C GLU A 231 14.20 19.93 10.25
N LEU A 232 14.31 18.70 10.78
CA LEU A 232 15.18 18.34 11.88
C LEU A 232 16.61 17.97 11.42
N ALA A 233 16.83 17.71 10.14
CA ALA A 233 18.07 17.17 9.57
C ALA A 233 19.28 18.08 9.77
N SER A 234 19.09 19.39 9.89
CA SER A 234 20.18 20.28 10.33
C SER A 234 20.75 19.91 11.72
N THR A 235 20.00 19.11 12.47
CA THR A 235 20.32 18.67 13.84
C THR A 235 20.65 17.18 13.89
N PHE A 236 19.94 16.35 13.11
CA PHE A 236 20.12 14.89 13.01
C PHE A 236 20.70 14.50 11.64
N ASN A 237 21.77 15.16 11.22
CA ASN A 237 22.48 14.90 9.96
C ASN A 237 23.26 13.56 9.95
N VAL A 238 22.92 12.63 10.85
CA VAL A 238 23.53 11.31 10.99
C VAL A 238 22.63 10.17 10.54
N GLY A 239 21.37 10.47 10.14
CA GLY A 239 20.44 9.47 9.61
C GLY A 239 20.78 9.11 8.15
N THR A 240 20.81 7.80 7.85
CA THR A 240 20.99 7.28 6.48
C THR A 240 19.65 6.86 5.91
N PHE A 241 19.20 7.56 4.87
CA PHE A 241 17.93 7.27 4.20
C PHE A 241 18.07 6.07 3.27
N LEU A 242 17.37 4.98 3.60
CA LEU A 242 17.37 3.73 2.83
C LEU A 242 16.13 3.58 1.94
N THR A 243 15.21 4.51 2.01
CA THR A 243 13.89 4.43 1.35
C THR A 243 14.01 4.23 -0.17
N LEU A 244 14.97 4.91 -0.80
CA LEU A 244 15.23 4.87 -2.24
C LEU A 244 16.52 4.10 -2.60
N GLU A 245 17.09 3.33 -1.65
CA GLU A 245 18.27 2.52 -1.88
C GLU A 245 17.90 1.16 -2.49
N PRO A 246 18.44 0.77 -3.68
CA PRO A 246 18.07 -0.48 -4.36
C PRO A 246 18.25 -1.73 -3.50
N GLY A 247 19.28 -1.76 -2.65
CA GLY A 247 19.57 -2.89 -1.75
C GLY A 247 18.49 -3.15 -0.69
N PHE A 248 17.56 -2.19 -0.47
CA PHE A 248 16.51 -2.24 0.54
C PHE A 248 15.10 -2.16 -0.03
N GLU A 249 14.94 -2.15 -1.35
CA GLU A 249 13.60 -2.01 -1.98
C GLU A 249 12.61 -3.04 -1.46
N ALA A 250 12.99 -4.33 -1.45
CA ALA A 250 12.14 -5.43 -1.03
C ALA A 250 12.25 -5.76 0.49
N MET A 251 12.85 -4.89 1.32
CA MET A 251 12.92 -5.09 2.77
C MET A 251 11.52 -5.13 3.39
N LEU A 252 10.60 -4.31 2.89
CA LEU A 252 9.18 -4.35 3.20
C LEU A 252 8.37 -4.44 1.91
N GLY A 253 7.20 -5.07 1.98
CA GLY A 253 6.46 -5.52 0.81
C GLY A 253 6.75 -6.99 0.54
N PHE A 254 5.95 -7.64 -0.31
CA PHE A 254 6.20 -9.03 -0.72
C PHE A 254 6.56 -9.08 -2.19
N THR A 255 7.57 -9.88 -2.55
CA THR A 255 7.91 -10.22 -3.93
C THR A 255 6.98 -11.30 -4.47
N GLN A 256 6.94 -11.50 -5.80
CA GLN A 256 6.15 -12.56 -6.40
C GLN A 256 6.59 -13.94 -5.90
N ALA A 257 7.89 -14.18 -5.76
CA ALA A 257 8.41 -15.45 -5.28
C ALA A 257 7.96 -15.76 -3.83
N GLU A 258 7.94 -14.75 -2.96
CA GLU A 258 7.44 -14.88 -1.59
C GLU A 258 5.92 -15.15 -1.54
N VAL A 259 5.16 -14.51 -2.42
CA VAL A 259 3.72 -14.73 -2.55
C VAL A 259 3.43 -16.13 -3.11
N ASP A 260 4.18 -16.57 -4.10
CA ASP A 260 4.04 -17.92 -4.65
C ASP A 260 4.30 -18.99 -3.58
N GLN A 261 5.37 -18.85 -2.79
CA GLN A 261 5.65 -19.76 -1.68
C GLN A 261 4.54 -19.74 -0.62
N LEU A 262 4.05 -18.55 -0.24
CA LEU A 262 2.96 -18.39 0.72
C LEU A 262 1.67 -19.06 0.23
N LEU A 263 1.34 -18.91 -1.06
CA LEU A 263 0.18 -19.57 -1.66
C LEU A 263 0.33 -21.09 -1.70
N ASP A 264 1.50 -21.61 -2.08
CA ASP A 264 1.77 -23.04 -2.13
C ASP A 264 1.63 -23.67 -0.73
N ASP A 265 2.17 -23.01 0.30
CA ASP A 265 2.01 -23.45 1.68
C ASP A 265 0.53 -23.43 2.11
N ILE A 266 -0.23 -22.37 1.77
CA ILE A 266 -1.66 -22.26 2.09
C ILE A 266 -2.46 -23.34 1.36
N TYR A 267 -2.21 -23.57 0.08
CA TYR A 267 -2.91 -24.59 -0.70
C TYR A 267 -2.68 -25.98 -0.14
N HIS A 268 -1.44 -26.26 0.27
CA HIS A 268 -1.08 -27.51 0.92
C HIS A 268 -1.77 -27.66 2.30
N ASP A 269 -1.61 -26.68 3.20
CA ASP A 269 -2.07 -26.76 4.59
C ASP A 269 -3.59 -26.81 4.70
N TYR A 270 -4.30 -26.08 3.83
CA TYR A 270 -5.76 -25.99 3.82
C TYR A 270 -6.44 -26.93 2.82
N ALA A 271 -5.66 -27.76 2.11
CA ALA A 271 -6.16 -28.68 1.09
C ALA A 271 -7.10 -27.99 0.08
N PHE A 272 -6.64 -26.90 -0.51
CA PHE A 272 -7.34 -26.26 -1.62
C PHE A 272 -7.13 -27.05 -2.92
N ASP A 273 -8.07 -26.90 -3.87
CA ASP A 273 -7.95 -27.49 -5.18
C ASP A 273 -6.81 -26.82 -5.98
N PRO A 274 -5.73 -27.55 -6.34
CA PRO A 274 -4.59 -26.98 -7.06
C PRO A 274 -4.98 -26.35 -8.42
N SER A 275 -6.06 -26.80 -9.04
CA SER A 275 -6.53 -26.24 -10.32
C SER A 275 -6.94 -24.77 -10.23
N THR A 276 -7.31 -24.28 -9.04
CA THR A 276 -7.72 -22.91 -8.79
C THR A 276 -6.56 -21.96 -8.46
N ARG A 277 -5.35 -22.49 -8.22
CA ARG A 277 -4.21 -21.70 -7.75
C ARG A 277 -3.81 -20.58 -8.70
N ASN A 278 -3.79 -20.85 -10.00
CA ASN A 278 -3.43 -19.83 -11.01
C ASN A 278 -4.46 -18.70 -11.07
N GLU A 279 -5.75 -19.01 -10.93
CA GLU A 279 -6.80 -18.00 -10.87
C GLU A 279 -6.65 -17.10 -9.63
N VAL A 280 -6.42 -17.70 -8.46
CA VAL A 280 -6.19 -16.96 -7.22
C VAL A 280 -4.94 -16.09 -7.32
N ASN A 281 -3.83 -16.62 -7.88
CA ASN A 281 -2.60 -15.86 -8.07
C ASN A 281 -2.81 -14.66 -9.01
N ALA A 282 -3.49 -14.87 -10.13
CA ALA A 282 -3.81 -13.78 -11.06
C ALA A 282 -4.69 -12.70 -10.40
N LEU A 283 -5.69 -13.13 -9.62
CA LEU A 283 -6.56 -12.21 -8.88
C LEU A 283 -5.78 -11.33 -7.90
N ILE A 284 -4.94 -11.93 -7.05
CA ILE A 284 -4.18 -11.18 -6.05
C ILE A 284 -3.11 -10.31 -6.69
N LYS A 285 -2.48 -10.78 -7.77
CA LYS A 285 -1.50 -10.00 -8.54
C LYS A 285 -2.12 -8.73 -9.09
N ASN A 286 -3.23 -8.83 -9.81
CA ASN A 286 -3.91 -7.69 -10.40
C ASN A 286 -4.40 -6.67 -9.36
N ASN A 287 -4.75 -7.12 -8.15
CA ASN A 287 -5.35 -6.25 -7.15
C ASN A 287 -4.36 -5.67 -6.12
N TYR A 288 -3.21 -6.34 -5.85
CA TYR A 288 -2.37 -5.98 -4.71
C TYR A 288 -0.90 -5.82 -5.03
N ASP A 289 -0.44 -6.21 -6.21
CA ASP A 289 0.92 -6.04 -6.73
C ASP A 289 1.13 -4.64 -7.32
N GLY A 290 2.29 -4.39 -7.92
CA GLY A 290 2.53 -3.24 -8.78
C GLY A 290 3.28 -2.08 -8.12
N TYR A 291 3.81 -2.23 -6.91
CA TYR A 291 4.56 -1.16 -6.25
C TYR A 291 6.05 -1.19 -6.61
N HIS A 292 6.55 -0.13 -7.22
CA HIS A 292 7.96 0.17 -7.46
C HIS A 292 8.36 1.43 -6.70
N PHE A 293 9.30 1.33 -5.78
CA PHE A 293 9.73 2.47 -4.97
C PHE A 293 11.05 3.08 -5.45
N VAL A 294 11.93 2.26 -6.00
CA VAL A 294 13.28 2.67 -6.40
C VAL A 294 13.43 2.63 -7.91
N ASP A 295 13.42 1.44 -8.50
CA ASP A 295 13.59 1.23 -9.95
C ASP A 295 12.30 0.69 -10.56
N PRO A 296 11.66 1.40 -11.50
CA PRO A 296 10.44 0.92 -12.17
C PRO A 296 10.66 -0.36 -13.00
N ARG A 297 11.91 -0.73 -13.26
CA ARG A 297 12.27 -1.97 -13.97
C ARG A 297 12.52 -3.15 -13.04
N SER A 298 12.55 -2.92 -11.72
CA SER A 298 12.66 -3.98 -10.72
C SER A 298 11.38 -4.81 -10.65
N GLU A 299 11.44 -5.95 -9.97
CA GLU A 299 10.24 -6.74 -9.66
C GLU A 299 9.29 -5.92 -8.78
N PRO A 300 7.99 -5.81 -9.15
CA PRO A 300 7.01 -5.08 -8.34
C PRO A 300 6.76 -5.78 -7.01
N LEU A 301 6.29 -5.01 -6.04
CA LEU A 301 5.99 -5.47 -4.70
C LEU A 301 4.48 -5.46 -4.42
N TYR A 302 4.03 -6.47 -3.69
CA TYR A 302 2.69 -6.52 -3.13
C TYR A 302 2.60 -5.70 -1.84
N ASN A 303 1.43 -5.10 -1.60
CA ASN A 303 1.10 -4.57 -0.28
C ASN A 303 0.74 -5.73 0.68
N PRO A 304 1.56 -6.00 1.72
CA PRO A 304 1.38 -7.17 2.57
C PRO A 304 0.04 -7.23 3.29
N THR A 305 -0.39 -6.11 3.86
CA THR A 305 -1.59 -6.10 4.70
C THR A 305 -2.86 -6.38 3.91
N ILE A 306 -2.94 -5.85 2.68
CA ILE A 306 -4.12 -6.05 1.83
C ILE A 306 -4.15 -7.50 1.33
N LEU A 307 -2.99 -8.03 0.96
CA LEU A 307 -2.88 -9.43 0.56
C LEU A 307 -3.26 -10.38 1.73
N ILE A 308 -2.75 -10.13 2.93
CA ILE A 308 -3.08 -10.93 4.12
C ILE A 308 -4.57 -10.82 4.48
N TYR A 309 -5.21 -9.64 4.27
CA TYR A 309 -6.68 -9.51 4.41
C TYR A 309 -7.42 -10.49 3.49
N PHE A 310 -7.06 -10.53 2.21
CA PHE A 310 -7.63 -11.46 1.24
C PHE A 310 -7.39 -12.92 1.66
N LEU A 311 -6.15 -13.29 1.95
CA LEU A 311 -5.76 -14.66 2.29
C LEU A 311 -6.44 -15.15 3.58
N ARG A 312 -6.59 -14.28 4.59
CA ARG A 312 -7.33 -14.62 5.80
C ARG A 312 -8.79 -14.95 5.49
N TYR A 313 -9.45 -14.14 4.67
CA TYR A 313 -10.84 -14.39 4.28
C TYR A 313 -10.94 -15.68 3.47
N PHE A 314 -10.04 -15.86 2.51
CA PHE A 314 -9.97 -17.04 1.64
C PHE A 314 -9.77 -18.34 2.43
N THR A 315 -8.84 -18.36 3.38
CA THR A 315 -8.60 -19.55 4.23
C THR A 315 -9.72 -19.82 5.20
N THR A 316 -10.39 -18.79 5.72
CA THR A 316 -11.47 -18.92 6.71
C THR A 316 -12.79 -19.39 6.09
N TYR A 317 -13.17 -18.79 4.96
CA TYR A 317 -14.49 -18.98 4.35
C TYR A 317 -14.46 -19.81 3.06
N ARG A 318 -13.27 -20.15 2.59
CA ARG A 318 -13.02 -20.91 1.34
C ARG A 318 -13.64 -20.25 0.10
N THR A 319 -13.77 -18.94 0.12
CA THR A 319 -14.32 -18.10 -0.95
C THR A 319 -13.63 -16.73 -0.96
N TYR A 320 -13.82 -15.98 -2.03
CA TYR A 320 -13.26 -14.63 -2.14
C TYR A 320 -14.07 -13.63 -1.29
N PRO A 321 -13.43 -12.60 -0.71
CA PRO A 321 -14.15 -11.52 -0.06
C PRO A 321 -15.07 -10.81 -1.05
N LYS A 322 -16.24 -10.34 -0.57
CA LYS A 322 -17.16 -9.56 -1.40
C LYS A 322 -16.54 -8.27 -1.94
N ARG A 323 -15.66 -7.67 -1.16
CA ARG A 323 -14.84 -6.53 -1.55
C ARG A 323 -13.39 -6.93 -1.44
N LEU A 324 -12.65 -6.74 -2.54
CA LEU A 324 -11.21 -6.98 -2.58
C LEU A 324 -10.43 -5.87 -1.87
N ILE A 325 -11.10 -4.74 -1.61
CA ILE A 325 -10.54 -3.58 -0.90
C ILE A 325 -10.83 -3.73 0.59
N ASP A 326 -9.78 -3.68 1.41
CA ASP A 326 -9.92 -3.54 2.86
C ASP A 326 -10.52 -2.17 3.21
N LEU A 327 -11.58 -2.16 4.03
CA LEU A 327 -12.25 -0.93 4.45
C LEU A 327 -11.29 0.07 5.13
N ASN A 328 -10.26 -0.44 5.78
CA ASN A 328 -9.24 0.40 6.40
C ASN A 328 -8.39 1.19 5.37
N LEU A 329 -8.25 0.74 4.13
CA LEU A 329 -7.59 1.52 3.05
C LEU A 329 -8.31 2.84 2.76
N LYS A 330 -9.63 2.87 2.92
CA LYS A 330 -10.41 4.09 2.69
C LYS A 330 -10.06 5.23 3.66
N ILE A 331 -9.43 4.94 4.80
CA ILE A 331 -9.00 5.97 5.76
C ILE A 331 -7.86 6.81 5.18
N ASP A 332 -7.01 6.25 4.33
CA ASP A 332 -5.91 6.98 3.69
C ASP A 332 -6.42 8.04 2.69
N LEU A 333 -7.66 7.93 2.22
CA LEU A 333 -8.32 8.97 1.41
C LEU A 333 -8.54 10.30 2.18
N ALA A 334 -8.48 10.31 3.50
CA ALA A 334 -8.56 11.56 4.27
C ALA A 334 -7.41 12.52 3.90
N TRP A 335 -6.24 11.99 3.60
CA TRP A 335 -5.10 12.74 3.10
C TRP A 335 -5.37 13.35 1.73
N VAL A 336 -5.87 12.55 0.79
CA VAL A 336 -6.26 13.01 -0.55
C VAL A 336 -7.24 14.17 -0.40
N ARG A 337 -8.29 13.99 0.40
CA ARG A 337 -9.28 15.03 0.67
C ARG A 337 -8.66 16.29 1.26
N ARG A 338 -7.65 16.17 2.13
CA ARG A 338 -6.98 17.32 2.72
C ARG A 338 -6.13 18.09 1.70
N VAL A 339 -5.30 17.36 0.94
CA VAL A 339 -4.52 17.95 -0.16
C VAL A 339 -5.44 18.65 -1.14
N THR A 340 -6.57 18.04 -1.47
CA THR A 340 -7.56 18.52 -2.42
C THR A 340 -8.35 19.73 -1.93
N ALA A 341 -8.67 19.78 -0.64
CA ALA A 341 -9.37 20.92 -0.05
C ALA A 341 -8.53 22.20 -0.07
N SER A 342 -7.20 22.09 -0.06
CA SER A 342 -6.28 23.23 -0.12
C SER A 342 -6.21 23.87 -1.51
N ASN A 343 -6.44 23.09 -2.59
CA ASN A 343 -6.48 23.61 -3.96
C ASN A 343 -7.42 22.75 -4.85
N PRO A 344 -8.75 23.01 -4.81
CA PRO A 344 -9.74 22.18 -5.49
C PRO A 344 -9.54 22.04 -7.00
N GLN A 345 -9.24 23.14 -7.71
CA GLN A 345 -9.13 23.13 -9.18
C GLN A 345 -7.94 22.27 -9.66
N LEU A 346 -6.83 22.35 -8.94
CA LEU A 346 -5.65 21.61 -9.31
C LEU A 346 -5.76 20.12 -8.99
N THR A 347 -6.49 19.83 -7.93
CA THR A 347 -6.79 18.45 -7.56
C THR A 347 -7.70 17.79 -8.56
N GLU A 348 -8.73 18.49 -9.02
CA GLU A 348 -9.59 18.04 -10.10
C GLU A 348 -8.74 17.64 -11.31
N ALA A 349 -7.80 18.50 -11.73
CA ALA A 349 -6.90 18.22 -12.85
C ALA A 349 -6.02 16.97 -12.61
N VAL A 350 -5.47 16.77 -11.41
CA VAL A 350 -4.65 15.60 -11.08
C VAL A 350 -5.50 14.32 -11.05
N VAL A 351 -6.68 14.39 -10.44
CA VAL A 351 -7.58 13.23 -10.37
C VAL A 351 -8.11 12.86 -11.75
N ASP A 352 -8.46 13.85 -12.56
CA ASP A 352 -8.87 13.64 -13.96
C ASP A 352 -7.76 13.00 -14.77
N GLN A 353 -6.52 13.50 -14.65
CA GLN A 353 -5.37 12.93 -15.34
C GLN A 353 -5.14 11.46 -14.95
N LEU A 354 -5.20 11.13 -13.66
CA LEU A 354 -5.03 9.76 -13.19
C LEU A 354 -6.21 8.86 -13.57
N ALA A 355 -7.45 9.34 -13.50
CA ALA A 355 -8.62 8.57 -13.90
C ALA A 355 -8.67 8.32 -15.42
N LEU A 356 -8.25 9.32 -16.22
CA LEU A 356 -8.26 9.27 -17.68
C LEU A 356 -7.07 8.50 -18.26
N HIS A 357 -5.86 8.75 -17.72
CA HIS A 357 -4.61 8.29 -18.34
C HIS A 357 -3.83 7.29 -17.48
N ASN A 358 -4.24 7.08 -16.23
CA ASN A 358 -3.55 6.25 -15.24
C ASN A 358 -2.08 6.65 -14.99
N ARG A 359 -1.68 7.84 -15.37
CA ARG A 359 -0.30 8.33 -15.20
C ARG A 359 -0.25 9.82 -14.97
N ILE A 360 0.78 10.27 -14.25
CA ILE A 360 1.07 11.67 -14.00
C ILE A 360 2.58 11.91 -14.04
N SER A 361 3.00 13.03 -14.64
CA SER A 361 4.42 13.41 -14.67
C SER A 361 4.88 13.88 -13.29
N TYR A 362 6.13 13.56 -12.94
CA TYR A 362 6.79 14.03 -11.73
C TYR A 362 8.25 14.35 -12.01
N ASP A 363 8.90 15.06 -11.09
CA ASP A 363 10.32 15.30 -11.11
C ASP A 363 11.00 14.43 -10.05
N ASP A 364 11.89 13.53 -10.47
CA ASP A 364 12.58 12.58 -9.59
C ASP A 364 13.47 13.29 -8.55
N VAL A 365 13.96 14.48 -8.86
CA VAL A 365 14.73 15.32 -7.92
C VAL A 365 13.93 15.60 -6.66
N PHE A 366 12.62 15.79 -6.77
CA PHE A 366 11.76 16.05 -5.61
C PHE A 366 11.54 14.85 -4.69
N LEU A 367 11.82 13.62 -5.15
CA LEU A 367 11.82 12.45 -4.27
C LEU A 367 13.02 12.45 -3.30
N ILE A 368 14.12 13.08 -3.72
CA ILE A 368 15.42 13.05 -3.04
C ILE A 368 15.63 14.35 -2.26
N GLU A 369 15.06 15.47 -2.73
CA GLU A 369 15.19 16.76 -2.07
C GLU A 369 14.41 16.85 -0.76
N LYS A 370 14.83 17.81 0.06
CA LYS A 370 14.19 18.12 1.34
C LYS A 370 12.71 18.43 1.15
N PHE A 371 11.89 17.71 1.90
CA PHE A 371 10.45 17.74 1.85
C PHE A 371 9.92 18.48 3.07
N ASP A 372 9.44 19.70 2.91
CA ASP A 372 8.77 20.43 3.98
C ASP A 372 7.25 20.48 3.77
N MET A 373 6.52 20.85 4.82
CA MET A 373 5.07 20.94 4.76
C MET A 373 4.57 21.97 3.74
N SER A 374 5.31 23.05 3.49
CA SER A 374 4.87 24.06 2.52
C SER A 374 4.87 23.52 1.11
N GLN A 375 5.82 22.64 0.81
CA GLN A 375 5.92 21.92 -0.46
C GLN A 375 4.83 20.88 -0.61
N PHE A 376 4.46 20.18 0.47
CA PHE A 376 3.44 19.12 0.45
C PHE A 376 2.11 19.57 -0.18
N PHE A 377 1.74 20.82 -0.01
CA PHE A 377 0.53 21.41 -0.59
C PHE A 377 0.74 22.13 -1.93
N GLN A 378 1.98 22.14 -2.45
CA GLN A 378 2.24 22.69 -3.76
C GLN A 378 1.85 21.71 -4.86
N PRO A 379 1.29 22.19 -5.96
CA PRO A 379 0.84 21.37 -7.09
C PRO A 379 1.89 20.41 -7.65
N SER A 380 3.11 20.91 -7.77
CA SER A 380 4.26 20.14 -8.28
C SER A 380 4.66 18.97 -7.38
N PHE A 381 4.30 19.03 -6.09
CA PHE A 381 4.58 17.99 -5.10
C PHE A 381 3.43 17.00 -4.87
N PHE A 382 2.24 17.22 -5.43
CA PHE A 382 1.14 16.27 -5.28
C PHE A 382 1.48 14.85 -5.73
N PRO A 383 2.12 14.64 -6.89
CA PRO A 383 2.54 13.30 -7.29
C PRO A 383 3.47 12.64 -6.27
N ILE A 384 4.42 13.41 -5.73
CA ILE A 384 5.38 12.94 -4.71
C ILE A 384 4.67 12.58 -3.40
N SER A 385 3.74 13.42 -2.96
CA SER A 385 2.93 13.15 -1.77
C SER A 385 2.14 11.86 -1.91
N PHE A 386 1.51 11.64 -3.07
CA PHE A 386 0.75 10.43 -3.35
C PHE A 386 1.63 9.18 -3.48
N PHE A 387 2.87 9.33 -3.96
CA PHE A 387 3.85 8.26 -3.97
C PHE A 387 4.19 7.80 -2.55
N TYR A 388 4.57 8.70 -1.64
CA TYR A 388 4.88 8.34 -0.25
C TYR A 388 3.67 7.79 0.52
N LEU A 389 2.46 8.26 0.19
CA LEU A 389 1.22 7.71 0.75
C LEU A 389 0.85 6.33 0.17
N GLY A 390 1.55 5.86 -0.87
CA GLY A 390 1.31 4.57 -1.52
C GLY A 390 0.09 4.53 -2.44
N MET A 391 -0.32 5.69 -2.92
CA MET A 391 -1.39 5.80 -3.91
C MET A 391 -0.83 5.70 -5.33
N LEU A 392 0.40 6.15 -5.53
CA LEU A 392 1.12 6.07 -6.78
C LEU A 392 2.41 5.25 -6.63
N THR A 393 2.90 4.78 -7.75
CA THR A 393 4.15 4.03 -7.90
C THR A 393 4.92 4.56 -9.10
N LYS A 394 6.22 4.28 -9.20
CA LYS A 394 7.01 4.60 -10.39
C LYS A 394 6.57 3.73 -11.57
N GLU A 395 6.22 4.36 -12.69
CA GLU A 395 6.00 3.71 -13.97
C GLU A 395 7.28 3.73 -14.83
N ASP A 396 7.93 4.89 -14.83
CA ASP A 396 9.22 5.15 -15.46
C ASP A 396 9.94 6.30 -14.72
N ASP A 397 11.05 6.79 -15.28
CA ASP A 397 11.85 7.87 -14.66
C ASP A 397 11.14 9.23 -14.67
N PHE A 398 10.03 9.39 -15.40
CA PHE A 398 9.30 10.65 -15.57
C PHE A 398 7.85 10.60 -15.12
N HIS A 399 7.32 9.40 -14.89
CA HIS A 399 5.90 9.21 -14.60
C HIS A 399 5.65 8.32 -13.39
N LEU A 400 4.64 8.70 -12.64
CA LEU A 400 4.00 7.86 -11.63
C LEU A 400 2.65 7.37 -12.17
N CYS A 401 2.23 6.18 -11.74
CA CYS A 401 0.93 5.59 -12.10
C CYS A 401 0.24 4.96 -10.87
N LEU A 402 -1.01 4.58 -11.04
CA LEU A 402 -1.74 3.79 -10.04
C LEU A 402 -1.21 2.35 -10.07
N PRO A 403 -0.77 1.78 -8.92
CA PRO A 403 -0.04 0.50 -8.91
C PRO A 403 -0.90 -0.70 -9.32
N ASN A 404 -2.18 -0.71 -8.99
CA ASN A 404 -3.04 -1.88 -9.18
C ASN A 404 -4.53 -1.53 -9.26
N LEU A 405 -5.37 -2.55 -9.50
CA LEU A 405 -6.81 -2.37 -9.64
C LEU A 405 -7.48 -1.82 -8.39
N THR A 406 -7.00 -2.18 -7.21
CA THR A 406 -7.51 -1.65 -5.94
C THR A 406 -7.33 -0.13 -5.86
N MET A 407 -6.16 0.38 -6.22
CA MET A 407 -5.90 1.81 -6.26
C MET A 407 -6.68 2.51 -7.38
N ARG A 408 -6.80 1.89 -8.55
CA ARG A 408 -7.64 2.42 -9.65
C ARG A 408 -9.10 2.59 -9.22
N GLN A 409 -9.68 1.58 -8.56
CA GLN A 409 -11.06 1.65 -8.04
C GLN A 409 -11.24 2.80 -7.04
N MET A 410 -10.27 2.99 -6.12
CA MET A 410 -10.32 4.07 -5.16
C MET A 410 -10.27 5.45 -5.84
N PHE A 411 -9.44 5.60 -6.88
CA PHE A 411 -9.35 6.87 -7.62
C PHE A 411 -10.61 7.15 -8.46
N VAL A 412 -11.24 6.13 -9.03
CA VAL A 412 -12.52 6.31 -9.72
C VAL A 412 -13.65 6.66 -8.73
N GLU A 413 -13.67 6.05 -7.54
CA GLU A 413 -14.61 6.48 -6.47
C GLU A 413 -14.42 7.97 -6.15
N TYR A 414 -13.17 8.42 -6.11
CA TYR A 414 -12.83 9.80 -5.82
C TYR A 414 -13.17 10.74 -6.99
N PHE A 415 -12.89 10.34 -8.22
CA PHE A 415 -13.33 11.03 -9.44
C PHE A 415 -14.86 11.24 -9.43
N ASN A 416 -15.61 10.18 -9.10
CA ASN A 416 -17.07 10.24 -8.99
C ASN A 416 -17.54 11.24 -7.92
N GLU A 417 -16.83 11.33 -6.77
CA GLU A 417 -17.13 12.27 -5.69
C GLU A 417 -16.91 13.72 -6.15
N ILE A 418 -15.77 14.01 -6.82
CA ILE A 418 -15.45 15.35 -7.34
C ILE A 418 -16.47 15.81 -8.36
N HIS A 419 -16.78 14.97 -9.33
CA HIS A 419 -17.73 15.29 -10.41
C HIS A 419 -19.19 15.07 -10.01
N ARG A 420 -19.47 14.75 -8.74
CA ARG A 420 -20.82 14.53 -8.18
C ARG A 420 -21.63 13.47 -8.95
N ILE A 421 -20.95 12.44 -9.43
CA ILE A 421 -21.58 11.34 -10.13
C ILE A 421 -22.29 10.44 -9.11
N ASP A 422 -23.59 10.29 -9.24
CA ASP A 422 -24.37 9.38 -8.39
C ASP A 422 -24.17 7.93 -8.86
N VAL A 423 -23.57 7.12 -8.00
CA VAL A 423 -23.33 5.68 -8.22
C VAL A 423 -24.05 4.79 -7.19
N SER A 424 -25.00 5.33 -6.43
CA SER A 424 -25.54 4.65 -5.23
C SER A 424 -26.64 3.63 -5.53
N THR A 425 -27.77 4.04 -6.09
CA THR A 425 -28.97 3.19 -6.19
C THR A 425 -29.44 2.94 -7.63
N ARG A 426 -29.11 3.83 -8.55
CA ARG A 426 -29.61 3.78 -9.95
C ARG A 426 -29.22 2.51 -10.71
N TYR A 427 -28.13 1.87 -10.30
CA TYR A 427 -27.56 0.74 -11.02
C TYR A 427 -28.06 -0.61 -10.49
N ALA A 428 -28.68 -0.68 -9.32
CA ALA A 428 -29.06 -1.93 -8.69
C ALA A 428 -30.00 -2.79 -9.57
N GLU A 429 -30.99 -2.17 -10.20
CA GLU A 429 -31.92 -2.88 -11.08
C GLU A 429 -31.22 -3.38 -12.37
N MET A 430 -30.35 -2.56 -12.94
CA MET A 430 -29.57 -2.92 -14.12
C MET A 430 -28.67 -4.12 -13.83
N MET A 431 -27.96 -4.08 -12.71
CA MET A 431 -27.07 -5.16 -12.26
C MET A 431 -27.86 -6.43 -11.90
N GLN A 432 -29.03 -6.30 -11.28
CA GLN A 432 -29.92 -7.43 -11.00
C GLN A 432 -30.42 -8.10 -12.29
N ARG A 433 -30.78 -7.32 -13.31
CA ARG A 433 -31.14 -7.87 -14.63
C ARG A 433 -29.98 -8.63 -15.26
N PHE A 434 -28.76 -8.05 -15.21
CA PHE A 434 -27.56 -8.71 -15.69
C PHE A 434 -27.28 -10.04 -14.96
N VAL A 435 -27.42 -10.07 -13.64
CA VAL A 435 -27.26 -11.32 -12.86
C VAL A 435 -28.29 -12.38 -13.23
N ASN A 436 -29.52 -11.99 -13.54
CA ASN A 436 -30.55 -12.94 -13.97
C ASN A 436 -30.33 -13.46 -15.39
N GLN A 437 -29.89 -12.58 -16.30
CA GLN A 437 -29.64 -12.90 -17.69
C GLN A 437 -28.45 -12.07 -18.20
N PRO A 438 -27.22 -12.62 -18.15
CA PRO A 438 -26.03 -11.91 -18.60
C PRO A 438 -26.13 -11.48 -20.08
N ASN A 439 -26.10 -10.16 -20.28
CA ASN A 439 -26.09 -9.55 -21.61
C ASN A 439 -25.24 -8.27 -21.56
N LEU A 440 -24.08 -8.29 -22.23
CA LEU A 440 -23.12 -7.19 -22.17
C LEU A 440 -23.66 -5.91 -22.81
N GLU A 441 -24.37 -6.01 -23.93
CA GLU A 441 -24.91 -4.84 -24.63
C GLU A 441 -25.92 -4.09 -23.74
N GLN A 442 -26.82 -4.82 -23.07
CA GLN A 442 -27.79 -4.23 -22.16
C GLN A 442 -27.11 -3.63 -20.92
N LEU A 443 -26.09 -4.30 -20.39
CA LEU A 443 -25.31 -3.80 -19.26
C LEU A 443 -24.59 -2.50 -19.64
N PHE A 444 -23.95 -2.47 -20.80
CA PHE A 444 -23.23 -1.30 -21.28
C PHE A 444 -24.18 -0.15 -21.67
N ALA A 445 -25.33 -0.44 -22.23
CA ALA A 445 -26.38 0.54 -22.47
C ALA A 445 -26.88 1.20 -21.17
N GLY A 446 -26.99 0.41 -20.10
CA GLY A 446 -27.32 0.92 -18.79
C GLY A 446 -26.22 1.83 -18.23
N TYR A 447 -24.96 1.40 -18.31
CA TYR A 447 -23.80 2.23 -17.93
C TYR A 447 -23.77 3.55 -18.71
N TRP A 448 -23.98 3.50 -20.01
CA TRP A 448 -24.02 4.70 -20.86
C TRP A 448 -25.12 5.66 -20.44
N ARG A 449 -26.33 5.16 -20.24
CA ARG A 449 -27.49 5.98 -19.87
C ARG A 449 -27.37 6.58 -18.46
N GLU A 450 -26.87 5.80 -17.50
CA GLU A 450 -26.89 6.20 -16.08
C GLU A 450 -25.59 6.84 -15.62
N TYR A 451 -24.43 6.47 -16.17
CA TYR A 451 -23.11 6.96 -15.76
C TYR A 451 -22.60 8.04 -16.72
N ILE A 452 -22.46 7.70 -18.01
CA ILE A 452 -21.87 8.62 -19.00
C ILE A 452 -22.70 9.89 -19.14
N SER A 453 -24.00 9.82 -19.02
CA SER A 453 -24.91 10.99 -19.10
C SER A 453 -24.74 12.01 -17.95
N GLN A 454 -24.09 11.64 -16.86
CA GLN A 454 -23.84 12.54 -15.72
C GLN A 454 -22.54 13.34 -15.87
N LEU A 455 -21.66 12.92 -16.79
CA LEU A 455 -20.36 13.54 -16.96
C LEU A 455 -20.45 14.96 -17.54
N PRO A 456 -19.66 15.91 -17.03
CA PRO A 456 -19.52 17.24 -17.63
C PRO A 456 -19.02 17.14 -19.07
N GLU A 457 -19.51 18.00 -19.95
CA GLU A 457 -19.12 18.01 -21.37
C GLU A 457 -17.61 18.23 -21.58
N ALA A 458 -16.98 18.99 -20.68
CA ALA A 458 -15.54 19.26 -20.73
C ALA A 458 -14.69 17.98 -20.62
N ILE A 459 -15.14 16.97 -19.87
CA ILE A 459 -14.42 15.69 -19.72
C ILE A 459 -14.26 14.99 -21.08
N PHE A 460 -15.25 15.08 -21.97
CA PHE A 460 -15.21 14.42 -23.28
C PHE A 460 -14.19 15.01 -24.26
N GLN A 461 -13.52 16.10 -23.91
CA GLN A 461 -12.37 16.61 -24.65
C GLN A 461 -11.08 15.81 -24.34
N GLN A 462 -11.04 15.13 -23.21
CA GLN A 462 -9.85 14.42 -22.71
C GLN A 462 -10.04 12.91 -22.59
N VAL A 463 -11.28 12.39 -22.65
CA VAL A 463 -11.54 10.95 -22.54
C VAL A 463 -10.85 10.14 -23.63
N ASN A 464 -10.51 8.94 -23.26
CA ASN A 464 -9.90 7.95 -24.12
C ASN A 464 -10.49 6.56 -23.81
N GLU A 465 -9.97 5.54 -24.44
CA GLU A 465 -10.38 4.15 -24.25
C GLU A 465 -10.25 3.70 -22.78
N ASN A 466 -9.15 4.04 -22.13
CA ASN A 466 -8.88 3.69 -20.73
C ASN A 466 -9.95 4.22 -19.77
N PHE A 467 -10.49 5.40 -20.03
CA PHE A 467 -11.54 5.98 -19.20
C PHE A 467 -12.81 5.13 -19.17
N TYR A 468 -13.32 4.75 -20.36
CA TYR A 468 -14.53 3.92 -20.44
C TYR A 468 -14.30 2.55 -19.81
N ARG A 469 -13.16 1.93 -20.08
CA ARG A 469 -12.77 0.65 -19.49
C ARG A 469 -12.76 0.73 -17.96
N THR A 470 -12.06 1.71 -17.41
CA THR A 470 -11.82 1.82 -15.96
C THR A 470 -13.09 2.17 -15.19
N THR A 471 -13.91 3.10 -15.68
CA THR A 471 -15.17 3.49 -15.03
C THR A 471 -16.24 2.41 -15.16
N PHE A 472 -16.30 1.72 -16.29
CA PHE A 472 -17.19 0.57 -16.47
C PHE A 472 -16.79 -0.60 -15.56
N PHE A 473 -15.50 -0.93 -15.51
CA PHE A 473 -14.95 -1.93 -14.60
C PHE A 473 -15.27 -1.59 -13.13
N GLU A 474 -15.02 -0.36 -12.69
CA GLU A 474 -15.29 0.06 -11.31
C GLU A 474 -16.78 -0.14 -10.98
N LEU A 475 -17.66 0.33 -11.83
CA LEU A 475 -19.10 0.18 -11.64
C LEU A 475 -19.52 -1.30 -11.57
N CYS A 476 -19.04 -2.14 -12.48
CA CYS A 476 -19.32 -3.56 -12.47
C CYS A 476 -18.77 -4.26 -11.22
N SER A 477 -17.55 -3.94 -10.82
CA SER A 477 -16.90 -4.54 -9.66
C SER A 477 -17.62 -4.21 -8.35
N ARG A 478 -18.22 -3.04 -8.25
CA ARG A 478 -19.02 -2.60 -7.09
C ARG A 478 -20.23 -3.49 -6.82
N TYR A 479 -20.91 -3.94 -7.88
CA TYR A 479 -22.18 -4.67 -7.79
C TYR A 479 -22.07 -6.17 -8.08
N LEU A 480 -21.14 -6.57 -8.94
CA LEU A 480 -21.04 -7.94 -9.47
C LEU A 480 -19.92 -8.76 -8.83
N SER A 481 -19.18 -8.22 -7.89
CA SER A 481 -18.03 -8.89 -7.21
C SER A 481 -18.41 -10.17 -6.47
N ARG A 482 -19.67 -10.45 -6.24
CA ARG A 482 -20.13 -11.75 -5.74
C ARG A 482 -19.90 -12.86 -6.76
N TRP A 483 -20.22 -12.61 -8.03
CA TRP A 483 -20.25 -13.64 -9.08
C TRP A 483 -19.04 -13.65 -9.98
N PHE A 484 -18.35 -12.49 -10.14
CA PHE A 484 -17.24 -12.31 -11.06
C PHE A 484 -15.98 -11.79 -10.36
N THR A 485 -14.85 -12.14 -10.95
CA THR A 485 -13.58 -11.45 -10.82
C THR A 485 -13.20 -10.86 -12.18
N TRP A 486 -12.15 -10.04 -12.20
CA TRP A 486 -11.77 -9.33 -13.42
C TRP A 486 -10.26 -9.42 -13.62
N ASN A 487 -9.85 -9.56 -14.90
CA ASN A 487 -8.50 -9.24 -15.33
C ASN A 487 -8.56 -7.95 -16.16
N VAL A 488 -7.64 -7.05 -15.94
CA VAL A 488 -7.49 -5.81 -16.71
C VAL A 488 -6.10 -5.82 -17.32
N GLU A 489 -6.00 -5.46 -18.60
CA GLU A 489 -4.73 -5.43 -19.35
C GLU A 489 -3.96 -6.77 -19.29
N ARG A 490 -4.67 -7.88 -19.37
CA ARG A 490 -4.06 -9.21 -19.39
C ARG A 490 -3.23 -9.41 -20.65
N SER A 491 -1.97 -9.79 -20.48
CA SER A 491 -1.04 -10.03 -21.58
C SER A 491 -1.27 -11.38 -22.26
N TYR A 492 -1.24 -11.38 -23.58
CA TYR A 492 -1.25 -12.53 -24.48
C TYR A 492 -0.10 -12.41 -25.46
N PRO A 493 0.30 -13.48 -26.18
CA PRO A 493 1.33 -13.39 -27.22
C PRO A 493 1.00 -12.36 -28.33
N GLN A 494 -0.30 -12.13 -28.58
CA GLN A 494 -0.80 -11.23 -29.63
C GLN A 494 -1.09 -9.80 -29.12
N GLY A 495 -0.91 -9.52 -27.82
CA GLY A 495 -1.19 -8.22 -27.23
C GLY A 495 -1.78 -8.31 -25.82
N LYS A 496 -2.54 -7.30 -25.43
CA LYS A 496 -3.22 -7.26 -24.12
C LYS A 496 -4.71 -7.08 -24.32
N SER A 497 -5.54 -7.89 -23.63
CA SER A 497 -6.97 -7.62 -23.53
C SER A 497 -7.24 -6.47 -22.58
N ASP A 498 -8.25 -5.68 -22.85
CA ASP A 498 -8.61 -4.55 -22.00
C ASP A 498 -9.27 -4.99 -20.70
N LEU A 499 -10.29 -5.83 -20.77
CA LEU A 499 -11.07 -6.27 -19.62
C LEU A 499 -11.59 -7.69 -19.83
N GLU A 500 -11.46 -8.52 -18.80
CA GLU A 500 -12.08 -9.83 -18.75
C GLU A 500 -13.01 -9.95 -17.56
N PHE A 501 -14.21 -10.47 -17.77
CA PHE A 501 -15.09 -10.97 -16.73
C PHE A 501 -14.82 -12.45 -16.53
N VAL A 502 -14.49 -12.86 -15.32
CA VAL A 502 -14.21 -14.25 -14.98
C VAL A 502 -15.22 -14.71 -13.93
N GLY A 503 -16.08 -15.64 -14.29
CA GLY A 503 -17.05 -16.22 -13.36
C GLY A 503 -16.34 -17.00 -12.25
N LYS A 504 -16.66 -16.69 -11.00
CA LYS A 504 -16.04 -17.36 -9.85
C LYS A 504 -16.42 -18.84 -9.83
N TYR A 505 -15.45 -19.72 -9.62
CA TYR A 505 -15.59 -21.18 -9.69
C TYR A 505 -16.64 -21.79 -8.72
N HIS A 506 -16.98 -21.07 -7.68
CA HIS A 506 -17.95 -21.50 -6.66
C HIS A 506 -19.31 -20.80 -6.74
N GLU A 507 -19.54 -20.03 -7.80
CA GLU A 507 -20.77 -19.26 -8.00
C GLU A 507 -21.49 -19.68 -9.29
N GLN A 508 -22.68 -19.12 -9.52
CA GLN A 508 -23.59 -19.46 -10.62
C GLN A 508 -22.95 -19.41 -12.00
N TYR A 509 -21.97 -18.52 -12.21
CA TYR A 509 -21.32 -18.29 -13.50
C TYR A 509 -19.93 -18.91 -13.59
N ALA A 510 -19.65 -19.93 -12.77
CA ALA A 510 -18.40 -20.68 -12.87
C ALA A 510 -18.16 -21.17 -14.31
N GLY A 511 -16.97 -20.93 -14.83
CA GLY A 511 -16.62 -21.26 -16.21
C GLY A 511 -16.99 -20.21 -17.27
N LEU A 512 -17.80 -19.19 -16.96
CA LEU A 512 -18.02 -18.08 -17.87
C LEU A 512 -16.79 -17.17 -17.93
N ARG A 513 -16.34 -16.85 -19.15
CA ARG A 513 -15.26 -15.90 -19.37
C ARG A 513 -15.57 -14.99 -20.54
N TRP A 514 -15.72 -13.71 -20.28
CA TRP A 514 -15.91 -12.69 -21.31
C TRP A 514 -14.61 -11.92 -21.49
N VAL A 515 -14.18 -11.78 -22.73
CA VAL A 515 -13.06 -10.92 -23.12
C VAL A 515 -13.63 -9.72 -23.84
N ILE A 516 -13.30 -8.55 -23.35
CA ILE A 516 -13.85 -7.28 -23.83
C ILE A 516 -12.68 -6.39 -24.25
N GLU A 517 -12.73 -5.94 -25.48
CA GLU A 517 -11.82 -4.94 -26.04
C GLU A 517 -12.57 -3.62 -26.19
N PHE A 518 -12.00 -2.54 -25.72
CA PHE A 518 -12.53 -1.20 -25.87
C PHE A 518 -11.86 -0.49 -27.03
N LYS A 519 -12.61 0.32 -27.76
CA LYS A 519 -12.10 1.20 -28.81
C LYS A 519 -12.75 2.56 -28.68
N TYR A 520 -11.97 3.60 -28.91
CA TYR A 520 -12.41 4.98 -28.75
C TYR A 520 -12.32 5.77 -30.06
N VAL A 521 -13.38 6.50 -30.37
CA VAL A 521 -13.43 7.46 -31.47
C VAL A 521 -13.84 8.82 -30.90
N SER A 522 -12.99 9.83 -31.07
CA SER A 522 -13.26 11.16 -30.53
C SER A 522 -14.44 11.84 -31.23
N ASN A 523 -15.12 12.74 -30.49
CA ASN A 523 -16.21 13.56 -31.05
C ASN A 523 -15.81 14.30 -32.32
N SER A 524 -14.58 14.85 -32.36
CA SER A 524 -14.03 15.53 -33.52
C SER A 524 -13.87 14.61 -34.73
N ARG A 525 -13.47 13.37 -34.50
CA ARG A 525 -13.34 12.35 -35.56
C ARG A 525 -14.70 11.92 -36.09
N VAL A 526 -15.68 11.70 -35.20
CA VAL A 526 -17.05 11.37 -35.59
C VAL A 526 -17.65 12.43 -36.53
N GLN A 527 -17.46 13.71 -36.18
CA GLN A 527 -17.94 14.85 -36.98
C GLN A 527 -17.21 14.97 -38.32
N ARG A 528 -15.86 14.90 -38.29
CA ARG A 528 -15.03 15.03 -39.50
C ARG A 528 -15.29 13.94 -40.52
N GLU A 529 -15.40 12.69 -40.07
CA GLU A 529 -15.60 11.52 -40.92
C GLU A 529 -17.09 11.21 -41.14
N LYS A 530 -17.99 11.99 -40.53
CA LYS A 530 -19.46 11.82 -40.61
C LYS A 530 -19.91 10.41 -40.27
N ILE A 531 -19.33 9.84 -39.22
CA ILE A 531 -19.58 8.47 -38.81
C ILE A 531 -21.03 8.32 -38.35
N LYS A 532 -21.79 7.44 -39.00
CA LYS A 532 -23.12 7.04 -38.57
C LYS A 532 -22.98 5.87 -37.58
N ILE A 533 -23.09 6.13 -36.31
CA ILE A 533 -22.86 5.14 -35.25
C ILE A 533 -23.69 3.87 -35.43
N ALA A 534 -24.97 4.01 -35.82
CA ALA A 534 -25.85 2.88 -36.03
C ALA A 534 -25.43 1.95 -37.21
N GLU A 535 -24.73 2.50 -38.20
CA GLU A 535 -24.27 1.79 -39.40
C GLU A 535 -22.78 1.38 -39.28
N PHE A 536 -22.10 1.75 -38.19
CA PHE A 536 -20.67 1.44 -38.00
C PHE A 536 -20.45 -0.08 -37.94
N ALA A 537 -19.58 -0.59 -38.79
CA ALA A 537 -19.23 -2.01 -38.86
C ALA A 537 -17.92 -2.26 -38.08
N LEU A 538 -17.79 -3.44 -37.48
CA LEU A 538 -16.56 -3.84 -36.80
C LEU A 538 -15.43 -4.02 -37.82
N PRO A 539 -14.27 -3.35 -37.65
CA PRO A 539 -13.09 -3.56 -38.47
C PRO A 539 -12.56 -5.00 -38.37
N ALA A 540 -12.06 -5.54 -39.47
CA ALA A 540 -11.52 -6.90 -39.50
C ALA A 540 -10.32 -7.07 -38.58
N GLU A 541 -9.46 -6.06 -38.51
CA GLU A 541 -8.28 -6.05 -37.64
C GLU A 541 -8.63 -6.23 -36.15
N ASP A 542 -9.71 -5.61 -35.67
CA ASP A 542 -10.15 -5.76 -34.28
C ASP A 542 -10.74 -7.13 -34.00
N THR A 543 -11.39 -7.71 -35.03
CA THR A 543 -11.90 -9.09 -34.98
C THR A 543 -10.73 -10.08 -34.84
N GLU A 544 -9.69 -9.94 -35.67
CA GLU A 544 -8.50 -10.78 -35.63
C GLU A 544 -7.76 -10.65 -34.31
N GLN A 545 -7.61 -9.41 -33.77
CA GLN A 545 -6.99 -9.15 -32.51
C GLN A 545 -7.65 -9.93 -31.36
N ILE A 546 -8.96 -9.78 -31.18
CA ILE A 546 -9.67 -10.40 -30.07
C ILE A 546 -9.80 -11.93 -30.21
N GLN A 547 -9.88 -12.44 -31.44
CA GLN A 547 -9.86 -13.89 -31.69
C GLN A 547 -8.51 -14.51 -31.30
N GLY A 548 -7.39 -13.79 -31.50
CA GLY A 548 -6.08 -14.22 -31.07
C GLY A 548 -5.98 -14.42 -29.54
N TYR A 549 -6.66 -13.61 -28.74
CA TYR A 549 -6.73 -13.81 -27.29
C TYR A 549 -7.48 -15.08 -26.90
N ALA A 550 -8.57 -15.40 -27.65
CA ALA A 550 -9.37 -16.58 -27.38
C ALA A 550 -8.63 -17.90 -27.56
N GLU A 551 -7.70 -17.98 -28.51
CA GLU A 551 -6.90 -19.19 -28.73
C GLU A 551 -6.04 -19.51 -27.50
N GLY A 552 -5.34 -18.53 -26.94
CA GLY A 552 -4.56 -18.68 -25.71
C GLY A 552 -5.43 -19.08 -24.52
N LEU A 553 -6.61 -18.46 -24.38
CA LEU A 553 -7.54 -18.78 -23.29
C LEU A 553 -8.15 -20.18 -23.40
N ARG A 554 -8.47 -20.66 -24.59
CA ARG A 554 -8.99 -22.04 -24.78
C ARG A 554 -7.96 -23.11 -24.41
N GLN A 555 -6.68 -22.83 -24.65
CA GLN A 555 -5.59 -23.72 -24.21
C GLN A 555 -5.43 -23.72 -22.69
N GLU A 556 -5.48 -22.55 -22.09
CA GLU A 556 -5.28 -22.39 -20.64
C GLU A 556 -6.52 -22.83 -19.82
N TYR A 557 -7.74 -22.56 -20.35
CA TYR A 557 -9.01 -22.86 -19.69
C TYR A 557 -9.96 -23.65 -20.63
N PRO A 558 -9.67 -24.93 -20.91
CA PRO A 558 -10.40 -25.70 -21.91
C PRO A 558 -11.89 -25.93 -21.57
N ALA A 559 -12.26 -25.82 -20.28
CA ALA A 559 -13.65 -25.94 -19.84
C ALA A 559 -14.40 -24.61 -19.78
N ALA A 560 -13.75 -23.48 -20.08
CA ALA A 560 -14.36 -22.16 -19.98
C ALA A 560 -15.28 -21.88 -21.17
N GLN A 561 -16.42 -21.23 -20.89
CA GLN A 561 -17.32 -20.67 -21.89
C GLN A 561 -16.84 -19.26 -22.25
N ILE A 562 -16.00 -19.18 -23.28
CA ILE A 562 -15.38 -17.92 -23.70
C ILE A 562 -16.32 -17.21 -24.69
N GLN A 563 -16.58 -15.93 -24.40
CA GLN A 563 -17.30 -15.01 -25.26
C GLN A 563 -16.46 -13.76 -25.51
N LEU A 564 -16.44 -13.28 -26.74
CA LEU A 564 -15.59 -12.17 -27.16
C LEU A 564 -16.45 -10.96 -27.53
N PHE A 565 -16.04 -9.78 -27.09
CA PHE A 565 -16.78 -8.56 -27.37
C PHE A 565 -15.82 -7.41 -27.69
N VAL A 566 -16.19 -6.60 -28.68
CA VAL A 566 -15.54 -5.32 -28.95
C VAL A 566 -16.55 -4.20 -28.69
N ILE A 567 -16.18 -3.24 -27.85
CA ILE A 567 -17.01 -2.09 -27.51
C ILE A 567 -16.39 -0.82 -28.11
N TYR A 568 -17.09 -0.21 -29.03
CA TYR A 568 -16.74 1.08 -29.59
C TYR A 568 -17.48 2.21 -28.87
N CYS A 569 -16.71 3.17 -28.31
CA CYS A 569 -17.22 4.39 -27.68
C CYS A 569 -16.95 5.60 -28.59
N PHE A 570 -17.98 6.34 -28.96
CA PHE A 570 -17.90 7.49 -29.86
C PHE A 570 -18.08 8.80 -29.07
N GLY A 571 -17.04 9.20 -28.34
CA GLY A 571 -17.13 10.35 -27.42
C GLY A 571 -18.34 10.22 -26.50
N ASN A 572 -19.16 11.30 -26.39
CA ASN A 572 -20.46 11.28 -25.69
C ASN A 572 -21.66 11.00 -26.61
N GLN A 573 -21.43 10.68 -27.90
CA GLN A 573 -22.49 10.58 -28.91
C GLN A 573 -23.15 9.20 -28.94
N GLY A 574 -22.48 8.16 -28.54
CA GLY A 574 -23.02 6.81 -28.52
C GLY A 574 -21.96 5.72 -28.45
N PHE A 575 -22.40 4.48 -28.52
CA PHE A 575 -21.55 3.29 -28.49
C PHE A 575 -22.09 2.17 -29.39
N ARG A 576 -21.24 1.19 -29.65
CA ARG A 576 -21.63 -0.10 -30.29
C ARG A 576 -20.95 -1.25 -29.56
N VAL A 577 -21.69 -2.31 -29.33
CA VAL A 577 -21.16 -3.58 -28.78
C VAL A 577 -21.26 -4.64 -29.90
N PHE A 578 -20.14 -5.28 -30.18
CA PHE A 578 -20.05 -6.36 -31.18
C PHE A 578 -19.70 -7.67 -30.47
N ALA A 579 -20.49 -8.70 -30.65
CA ALA A 579 -20.13 -10.07 -30.30
C ALA A 579 -19.35 -10.69 -31.47
N VAL A 580 -18.18 -11.31 -31.17
CA VAL A 580 -17.24 -11.86 -32.16
C VAL A 580 -17.17 -13.38 -32.08
#